data_2c6bc38aeb7c8eac3b3bbf417485edc5
#
_entry.id   2c6bc38aeb7c8eac3b3bbf417485edc5
#
_cell.length_a   1.000
_cell.length_b   1.000
_cell.length_c   1.000
_cell.angle_alpha   90.00
_cell.angle_beta   90.00
_cell.angle_gamma   90.00
#
_symmetry.space_group_name_H-M   'P 1'
#
loop_
_entity.id
_entity.type
_entity.pdbx_description
1 polymer ?
#
loop_
_entity_poly.entity_id
_entity_poly.type
_entity_poly.pdbx_seq_one_letter_code
_entity_poly.pdbx_strand_id
1 'polypeptide(L)'
;ITFSRHATKEFIRLAPKGTPVYYLEGDLSPKELKEWGCAGPDYHFSVFKKHPEWIKESHDLGMKVNAWTVNDAKDMKWLISRGIDFITTNEPVELQEILQ
;
A
#
# COMPACT_ATOMS: atom_id res chain seq x y z
N ILE A 1 -2.72 9.00 6.20
CA ILE A 1 -3.71 8.03 5.67
C ILE A 1 -4.99 8.75 5.33
N THR A 2 -5.46 8.62 4.10
CA THR A 2 -6.68 9.27 3.64
C THR A 2 -7.60 8.29 2.92
N PHE A 3 -8.91 8.55 2.96
CA PHE A 3 -9.92 7.63 2.46
C PHE A 3 -10.58 8.07 1.14
N SER A 4 -10.48 9.33 0.73
CA SER A 4 -11.09 9.81 -0.50
C SER A 4 -10.11 10.57 -1.37
N ARG A 5 -10.42 10.66 -2.67
CA ARG A 5 -9.57 11.42 -3.60
C ARG A 5 -9.49 12.89 -3.21
N HIS A 6 -10.64 13.50 -2.87
CA HIS A 6 -10.68 14.89 -2.47
C HIS A 6 -9.87 15.13 -1.20
N ALA A 7 -10.09 14.33 -0.16
CA ALA A 7 -9.38 14.46 1.11
C ALA A 7 -7.87 14.25 0.92
N THR A 8 -7.48 13.31 0.06
CA THR A 8 -6.07 13.06 -0.25
C THR A 8 -5.42 14.27 -0.89
N LYS A 9 -6.05 14.84 -1.90
CA LYS A 9 -5.53 16.04 -2.59
C LYS A 9 -5.41 17.23 -1.64
N GLU A 10 -6.42 17.45 -0.81
CA GLU A 10 -6.40 18.55 0.17
C GLU A 10 -5.32 18.31 1.22
N PHE A 11 -5.16 17.08 1.69
CA PHE A 11 -4.13 16.76 2.66
C PHE A 11 -2.74 16.99 2.10
N ILE A 12 -2.47 16.56 0.86
CA ILE A 12 -1.18 16.76 0.20
C ILE A 12 -0.89 18.25 0.07
N ARG A 13 -1.88 19.04 -0.33
CA ARG A 13 -1.75 20.49 -0.50
C ARG A 13 -1.42 21.21 0.81
N LEU A 14 -2.00 20.76 1.92
CA LEU A 14 -1.88 21.42 3.21
C LEU A 14 -0.79 20.84 4.11
N ALA A 15 -0.34 19.62 3.84
CA ALA A 15 0.65 18.95 4.67
C ALA A 15 2.03 19.56 4.49
N PRO A 16 2.86 19.57 5.56
CA PRO A 16 4.25 20.01 5.43
C PRO A 16 5.00 19.18 4.40
N LYS A 17 5.95 19.81 3.71
CA LYS A 17 6.78 19.14 2.73
C LYS A 17 7.52 17.96 3.38
N GLY A 18 7.49 16.81 2.74
CA GLY A 18 8.12 15.59 3.26
C GLY A 18 7.21 14.70 4.09
N THR A 19 5.96 15.13 4.35
CA THR A 19 4.99 14.29 5.05
C THR A 19 4.54 13.14 4.13
N PRO A 20 4.72 11.86 4.54
CA PRO A 20 4.27 10.75 3.71
C PRO A 20 2.74 10.63 3.73
N VAL A 21 2.15 10.53 2.56
CA VAL A 21 0.70 10.39 2.39
C VAL A 21 0.42 9.09 1.64
N TYR A 22 -0.40 8.23 2.25
CA TYR A 22 -0.83 6.97 1.65
C TYR A 22 -2.32 7.03 1.33
N TYR A 23 -2.70 6.51 0.17
CA TYR A 23 -4.09 6.48 -0.28
C TYR A 23 -4.68 5.08 -0.09
N LEU A 24 -5.93 4.98 0.38
CA LEU A 24 -6.54 3.72 0.79
C LEU A 24 -7.66 3.18 -0.12
N GLU A 25 -8.26 4.03 -0.96
CA GLU A 25 -9.48 3.65 -1.69
C GLU A 25 -9.30 2.51 -2.71
N GLY A 26 -8.08 2.28 -3.18
CA GLY A 26 -7.81 1.16 -4.07
C GLY A 26 -8.19 1.37 -5.54
N ASP A 27 -8.60 2.57 -5.90
CA ASP A 27 -9.10 2.88 -7.24
C ASP A 27 -8.12 3.67 -8.12
N LEU A 28 -6.94 3.99 -7.60
CA LEU A 28 -5.91 4.70 -8.34
C LEU A 28 -4.69 3.81 -8.57
N SER A 29 -4.16 3.84 -9.81
CA SER A 29 -2.94 3.12 -10.14
C SER A 29 -1.72 3.78 -9.48
N PRO A 30 -0.59 3.06 -9.34
CA PRO A 30 0.63 3.65 -8.81
C PRO A 30 1.08 4.91 -9.55
N LYS A 31 0.93 4.93 -10.86
CA LYS A 31 1.28 6.10 -11.67
C LYS A 31 0.47 7.33 -11.26
N GLU A 32 -0.84 7.17 -11.06
CA GLU A 32 -1.71 8.25 -10.60
C GLU A 32 -1.34 8.71 -9.20
N LEU A 33 -1.03 7.78 -8.30
CA LEU A 33 -0.59 8.12 -6.95
C LEU A 33 0.70 8.93 -6.96
N LYS A 34 1.63 8.56 -7.83
CA LYS A 34 2.89 9.29 -7.97
C LYS A 34 2.65 10.70 -8.49
N GLU A 35 1.76 10.87 -9.45
CA GLU A 35 1.39 12.19 -9.99
C GLU A 35 0.75 13.08 -8.90
N TRP A 36 0.00 12.48 -7.98
CA TRP A 36 -0.61 13.20 -6.88
C TRP A 36 0.37 13.54 -5.76
N GLY A 37 1.55 12.95 -5.74
CA GLY A 37 2.54 13.16 -4.68
C GLY A 37 2.36 12.26 -3.48
N CYS A 38 1.64 11.14 -3.63
CA CYS A 38 1.49 10.16 -2.56
C CYS A 38 2.77 9.38 -2.32
N ALA A 39 2.98 8.93 -1.08
CA ALA A 39 4.12 8.08 -0.73
C ALA A 39 3.92 6.64 -1.23
N GLY A 40 2.68 6.22 -1.43
CA GLY A 40 2.36 4.92 -1.97
C GLY A 40 0.93 4.50 -1.68
N PRO A 41 0.52 3.33 -2.21
CA PRO A 41 -0.77 2.76 -1.91
C PRO A 41 -0.78 2.04 -0.56
N ASP A 42 -1.89 2.16 0.16
CA ASP A 42 -2.17 1.41 1.38
C ASP A 42 -3.52 0.74 1.17
N TYR A 43 -3.52 -0.31 0.35
CA TYR A 43 -4.74 -0.89 -0.18
C TYR A 43 -5.09 -2.21 0.50
N HIS A 44 -6.39 -2.54 0.48
CA HIS A 44 -6.86 -3.86 0.86
C HIS A 44 -6.16 -4.89 -0.03
N PHE A 45 -5.73 -6.00 0.55
CA PHE A 45 -4.94 -7.00 -0.17
C PHE A 45 -5.62 -7.55 -1.43
N SER A 46 -6.96 -7.54 -1.47
CA SER A 46 -7.70 -7.99 -2.66
C SER A 46 -7.42 -7.13 -3.89
N VAL A 47 -7.09 -5.87 -3.70
CA VAL A 47 -6.72 -4.96 -4.80
C VAL A 47 -5.43 -5.45 -5.45
N PHE A 48 -4.46 -5.89 -4.67
CA PHE A 48 -3.20 -6.41 -5.20
C PHE A 48 -3.36 -7.78 -5.85
N LYS A 49 -4.34 -8.57 -5.42
CA LYS A 49 -4.67 -9.82 -6.11
C LYS A 49 -5.27 -9.57 -7.49
N LYS A 50 -6.02 -8.50 -7.62
CA LYS A 50 -6.60 -8.05 -8.89
C LYS A 50 -5.56 -7.40 -9.80
N HIS A 51 -4.63 -6.66 -9.19
CA HIS A 51 -3.59 -5.89 -9.87
C HIS A 51 -2.22 -6.20 -9.27
N PRO A 52 -1.71 -7.42 -9.43
CA PRO A 52 -0.42 -7.80 -8.82
C PRO A 52 0.74 -6.95 -9.33
N GLU A 53 0.64 -6.42 -10.54
CA GLU A 53 1.64 -5.54 -11.14
C GLU A 53 1.79 -4.21 -10.38
N TRP A 54 0.79 -3.80 -9.60
CA TRP A 54 0.83 -2.52 -8.89
C TRP A 54 1.89 -2.48 -7.79
N ILE A 55 2.25 -3.62 -7.22
CA ILE A 55 3.34 -3.68 -6.24
C ILE A 55 4.66 -3.31 -6.91
N LYS A 56 4.96 -3.95 -8.04
CA LYS A 56 6.18 -3.67 -8.81
C LYS A 56 6.19 -2.25 -9.35
N GLU A 57 5.07 -1.80 -9.93
CA GLU A 57 4.95 -0.45 -10.46
C GLU A 57 5.21 0.61 -9.39
N SER A 58 4.70 0.40 -8.17
CA SER A 58 4.94 1.31 -7.05
C SER A 58 6.43 1.39 -6.73
N HIS A 59 7.11 0.25 -6.68
CA HIS A 59 8.55 0.21 -6.42
C HIS A 59 9.35 0.87 -7.54
N ASP A 60 8.96 0.65 -8.79
CA ASP A 60 9.62 1.27 -9.94
C ASP A 60 9.49 2.80 -9.91
N LEU A 61 8.43 3.30 -9.30
CA LEU A 61 8.19 4.73 -9.11
C LEU A 61 8.78 5.28 -7.80
N GLY A 62 9.46 4.45 -7.03
CA GLY A 62 10.07 4.85 -5.77
C GLY A 62 9.11 4.95 -4.60
N MET A 63 7.94 4.35 -4.71
CA MET A 63 6.94 4.34 -3.65
C MET A 63 7.00 3.06 -2.83
N LYS A 64 6.45 3.12 -1.61
CA LYS A 64 6.31 1.95 -0.75
C LYS A 64 4.86 1.47 -0.77
N VAL A 65 4.67 0.18 -0.47
CA VAL A 65 3.36 -0.47 -0.58
C VAL A 65 2.99 -1.13 0.75
N ASN A 66 1.78 -0.88 1.22
CA ASN A 66 1.21 -1.56 2.38
C ASN A 66 -0.09 -2.27 1.96
N ALA A 67 -0.29 -3.48 2.45
CA ALA A 67 -1.54 -4.22 2.28
C ALA A 67 -2.20 -4.46 3.64
N TRP A 68 -3.52 -4.37 3.70
CA TRP A 68 -4.31 -4.53 4.93
C TRP A 68 -5.61 -5.25 4.59
N THR A 69 -6.37 -5.80 5.45
CA THR A 69 -5.90 -6.48 6.65
C THR A 69 -5.66 -7.93 6.27
N VAL A 70 -4.45 -8.42 6.46
CA VAL A 70 -4.05 -9.74 5.96
C VAL A 70 -3.89 -10.69 7.15
N ASN A 71 -4.79 -11.67 7.27
CA ASN A 71 -4.79 -12.62 8.38
C ASN A 71 -4.49 -14.06 7.97
N ASP A 72 -4.45 -14.35 6.66
CA ASP A 72 -4.20 -15.68 6.13
C ASP A 72 -2.71 -15.83 5.79
N ALA A 73 -2.08 -16.91 6.24
CA ALA A 73 -0.68 -17.18 5.97
C ALA A 73 -0.38 -17.28 4.48
N LYS A 74 -1.29 -17.82 3.69
CA LYS A 74 -1.16 -17.89 2.23
C LYS A 74 -1.04 -16.51 1.60
N ASP A 75 -1.92 -15.59 2.01
CA ASP A 75 -1.93 -14.23 1.50
C ASP A 75 -0.66 -13.48 1.93
N MET A 76 -0.22 -13.67 3.17
CA MET A 76 1.02 -13.09 3.67
C MET A 76 2.21 -13.55 2.83
N LYS A 77 2.34 -14.85 2.59
CA LYS A 77 3.42 -15.41 1.79
C LYS A 77 3.40 -14.91 0.35
N TRP A 78 2.20 -14.82 -0.24
CA TRP A 78 2.05 -14.33 -1.59
C TRP A 78 2.51 -12.87 -1.72
N LEU A 79 2.08 -12.02 -0.78
CA LEU A 79 2.47 -10.60 -0.77
C LEU A 79 3.98 -10.43 -0.56
N ILE A 80 4.55 -11.22 0.35
CA ILE A 80 6.00 -11.20 0.60
C ILE A 80 6.76 -11.62 -0.66
N SER A 81 6.26 -12.62 -1.38
CA SER A 81 6.89 -13.07 -2.64
C SER A 81 6.85 -12.00 -3.72
N ARG A 82 5.90 -11.07 -3.64
CA ARG A 82 5.79 -9.94 -4.56
C ARG A 82 6.61 -8.73 -4.12
N GLY A 83 7.29 -8.81 -2.97
CA GLY A 83 8.16 -7.75 -2.48
C GLY A 83 7.44 -6.63 -1.76
N ILE A 84 6.28 -6.88 -1.16
CA ILE A 84 5.54 -5.86 -0.43
C ILE A 84 6.38 -5.31 0.74
N ASP A 85 6.26 -4.02 1.02
CA ASP A 85 7.04 -3.36 2.06
C ASP A 85 6.46 -3.56 3.45
N PHE A 86 5.12 -3.47 3.57
CA PHE A 86 4.43 -3.58 4.85
C PHE A 86 3.17 -4.41 4.71
N ILE A 87 2.87 -5.18 5.76
CA ILE A 87 1.62 -5.95 5.87
C ILE A 87 0.97 -5.61 7.19
N THR A 88 -0.28 -5.17 7.16
CA THR A 88 -1.08 -4.94 8.35
C THR A 88 -1.91 -6.20 8.62
N THR A 89 -1.77 -6.77 9.81
CA THR A 89 -2.43 -8.02 10.19
C THR A 89 -2.90 -7.97 11.63
N ASN A 90 -3.94 -8.77 11.93
CA ASN A 90 -4.36 -9.04 13.31
C ASN A 90 -3.67 -10.30 13.87
N GLU A 91 -2.79 -10.93 13.07
CA GLU A 91 -2.06 -12.14 13.45
C GLU A 91 -0.53 -11.88 13.40
N PRO A 92 -0.01 -11.01 14.28
CA PRO A 92 1.40 -10.61 14.20
C PRO A 92 2.38 -11.74 14.47
N VAL A 93 2.02 -12.71 15.31
CA VAL A 93 2.87 -13.86 15.61
C VAL A 93 3.06 -14.71 14.37
N GLU A 94 1.97 -14.99 13.64
CA GLU A 94 2.03 -15.79 12.42
C GLU A 94 2.85 -15.10 11.35
N LEU A 95 2.68 -13.78 11.18
CA LEU A 95 3.47 -13.01 10.23
C LEU A 95 4.95 -13.08 10.58
N GLN A 96 5.29 -12.94 11.86
CA GLN A 96 6.66 -13.00 12.32
C GLN A 96 7.31 -14.35 12.02
N GLU A 97 6.58 -15.44 12.22
CA GLU A 97 7.06 -16.79 11.91
C GLU A 97 7.36 -16.96 10.41
N ILE A 98 6.52 -16.36 9.54
CA ILE A 98 6.73 -16.42 8.10
C ILE A 98 7.98 -15.62 7.70
N LEU A 99 8.24 -14.49 8.36
CA LEU A 99 9.37 -13.62 8.04
C LEU A 99 10.71 -14.17 8.55
N GLN A 100 10.67 -15.11 9.48
CA GLN A 100 11.85 -15.82 9.93
C GLN A 100 12.18 -16.96 8.97
#